data_c926640b6901bd24759aa2c5e803d8ab
#
_entry.id   c926640b6901bd24759aa2c5e803d8ab
#
_cell.length_a   1.000
_cell.length_b   1.000
_cell.length_c   1.000
_cell.angle_alpha   90.00
_cell.angle_beta   90.00
_cell.angle_gamma   90.00
#
_symmetry.space_group_name_H-M   'P 1'
#
loop_
_entity.id
_entity.type
_entity.pdbx_description
1 polymer ?
#
loop_
_entity_poly.entity_id
_entity_poly.type
_entity_poly.pdbx_seq_one_letter_code
_entity_poly.pdbx_strand_id
1 'polypeptide(L)'
;MAALRGRGLGREVTRLVVSWGFERLGLHRIQLEVLAGNTRAISCYLACGFRQEGVRREAELYPDGWKDFILMGQLRSEHALPSPDRGGNRDLGDTVR
;
A
#
# COMPACT_ATOMS: atom_id res chain seq x y z
N MET A 1 -4.85 -0.16 -13.87
CA MET A 1 -4.43 0.19 -12.50
C MET A 1 -5.62 0.30 -11.58
N ALA A 2 -5.48 -0.18 -10.37
CA ALA A 2 -6.56 -0.10 -9.40
C ALA A 2 -6.14 0.78 -8.23
N ALA A 3 -7.07 1.59 -7.74
CA ALA A 3 -6.83 2.48 -6.61
C ALA A 3 -7.88 2.20 -5.53
N LEU A 4 -7.43 2.12 -4.30
CA LEU A 4 -8.30 1.85 -3.17
C LEU A 4 -8.09 2.91 -2.11
N ARG A 5 -9.13 3.19 -1.34
CA ARG A 5 -9.01 4.06 -0.18
C ARG A 5 -8.92 3.17 1.05
N GLY A 6 -7.88 3.40 1.87
CA GLY A 6 -7.67 2.60 3.07
C GLY A 6 -8.74 2.86 4.10
N ARG A 7 -9.42 1.80 4.50
CA ARG A 7 -10.50 1.89 5.48
C ARG A 7 -10.32 0.93 6.61
N GLY A 8 -9.10 0.51 6.86
CA GLY A 8 -8.87 -0.40 7.95
C GLY A 8 -9.24 -1.83 7.66
N LEU A 9 -9.20 -2.22 6.40
CA LEU A 9 -9.36 -3.63 6.07
C LEU A 9 -8.27 -4.44 6.76
N GLY A 10 -8.62 -5.63 7.21
CA GLY A 10 -7.64 -6.48 7.85
C GLY A 10 -6.63 -7.02 6.86
N ARG A 11 -5.51 -7.53 7.40
CA ARG A 11 -4.43 -8.03 6.57
C ARG A 11 -4.87 -9.15 5.64
N GLU A 12 -5.70 -10.05 6.16
CA GLU A 12 -6.15 -11.18 5.35
C GLU A 12 -6.97 -10.72 4.17
N VAL A 13 -7.90 -9.80 4.41
CA VAL A 13 -8.74 -9.29 3.34
C VAL A 13 -7.89 -8.53 2.33
N THR A 14 -6.97 -7.71 2.82
CA THR A 14 -6.11 -6.94 1.93
C THR A 14 -5.27 -7.87 1.06
N ARG A 15 -4.71 -8.93 1.64
CA ARG A 15 -3.90 -9.87 0.87
C ARG A 15 -4.73 -10.59 -0.19
N LEU A 16 -5.96 -10.93 0.15
CA LEU A 16 -6.83 -11.59 -0.82
C LEU A 16 -7.15 -10.68 -2.00
N VAL A 17 -7.48 -9.42 -1.70
CA VAL A 17 -7.80 -8.46 -2.76
C VAL A 17 -6.58 -8.22 -3.65
N VAL A 18 -5.41 -8.08 -3.05
CA VAL A 18 -4.17 -7.83 -3.79
C VAL A 18 -3.83 -9.03 -4.65
N SER A 19 -3.89 -10.23 -4.09
CA SER A 19 -3.60 -11.45 -4.85
C SER A 19 -4.56 -11.58 -6.03
N TRP A 20 -5.83 -11.35 -5.78
CA TRP A 20 -6.82 -11.43 -6.83
C TRP A 20 -6.54 -10.44 -7.94
N GLY A 21 -6.19 -9.21 -7.57
CA GLY A 21 -5.89 -8.19 -8.56
C GLY A 21 -4.70 -8.55 -9.44
N PHE A 22 -3.63 -9.02 -8.82
CA PHE A 22 -2.43 -9.35 -9.57
C PHE A 22 -2.57 -10.68 -10.33
N GLU A 23 -3.16 -11.68 -9.69
CA GLU A 23 -3.13 -13.03 -10.24
C GLU A 23 -4.29 -13.31 -11.16
N ARG A 24 -5.47 -12.74 -10.89
CA ARG A 24 -6.65 -13.03 -11.69
C ARG A 24 -6.95 -11.94 -12.69
N LEU A 25 -6.73 -10.69 -12.31
CA LEU A 25 -6.98 -9.57 -13.22
C LEU A 25 -5.74 -9.17 -14.01
N GLY A 26 -4.57 -9.67 -13.64
CA GLY A 26 -3.36 -9.35 -14.35
C GLY A 26 -2.92 -7.91 -14.21
N LEU A 27 -3.30 -7.26 -13.12
CA LEU A 27 -2.91 -5.87 -12.92
C LEU A 27 -1.41 -5.74 -12.79
N HIS A 28 -0.87 -4.66 -13.33
CA HIS A 28 0.55 -4.37 -13.20
C HIS A 28 0.84 -3.68 -11.87
N ARG A 29 -0.10 -2.90 -11.38
CA ARG A 29 0.10 -2.05 -10.22
C ARG A 29 -1.21 -1.87 -9.46
N ILE A 30 -1.13 -1.89 -8.14
CA ILE A 30 -2.26 -1.57 -7.27
C ILE A 30 -1.81 -0.45 -6.35
N GLN A 31 -2.62 0.58 -6.23
CA GLN A 31 -2.30 1.69 -5.33
C GLN A 31 -3.50 2.01 -4.46
N LEU A 32 -3.21 2.64 -3.34
CA LEU A 32 -4.25 3.05 -2.42
C LEU A 32 -3.85 4.35 -1.74
N GLU A 33 -4.83 4.98 -1.12
CA GLU A 33 -4.60 6.16 -0.30
C GLU A 33 -5.10 5.87 1.08
N VAL A 34 -4.39 6.38 2.08
CA VAL A 34 -4.79 6.19 3.46
C VAL A 34 -4.59 7.49 4.21
N LEU A 35 -5.52 7.82 5.10
CA LEU A 35 -5.43 9.03 5.90
C LEU A 35 -4.13 9.02 6.69
N ALA A 36 -3.40 10.13 6.64
CA ALA A 36 -2.05 10.18 7.21
C ALA A 36 -2.02 9.81 8.69
N GLY A 37 -3.07 10.14 9.43
CA GLY A 37 -3.11 9.82 10.85
C GLY A 37 -3.51 8.40 11.16
N ASN A 38 -3.87 7.60 10.16
CA ASN A 38 -4.33 6.24 10.40
C ASN A 38 -3.14 5.27 10.39
N THR A 39 -2.39 5.30 11.48
CA THR A 39 -1.16 4.50 11.57
C THR A 39 -1.44 3.01 11.52
N ARG A 40 -2.59 2.57 12.04
CA ARG A 40 -2.95 1.16 11.99
C ARG A 40 -3.09 0.68 10.54
N ALA A 41 -3.81 1.45 9.72
CA ALA A 41 -4.00 1.07 8.33
C ALA A 41 -2.67 1.09 7.57
N ILE A 42 -1.86 2.12 7.81
CA ILE A 42 -0.56 2.22 7.17
C ILE A 42 0.29 0.99 7.49
N SER A 43 0.34 0.60 8.77
CA SER A 43 1.09 -0.58 9.18
C SER A 43 0.58 -1.84 8.50
N CYS A 44 -0.74 -1.95 8.39
CA CYS A 44 -1.37 -3.09 7.74
C CYS A 44 -0.92 -3.19 6.27
N TYR A 45 -0.95 -2.06 5.56
CA TYR A 45 -0.59 -2.08 4.14
C TYR A 45 0.90 -2.32 3.93
N LEU A 46 1.73 -1.77 4.80
CA LEU A 46 3.15 -2.08 4.75
C LEU A 46 3.39 -3.58 4.93
N ALA A 47 2.66 -4.19 5.87
CA ALA A 47 2.79 -5.63 6.12
C ALA A 47 2.31 -6.45 4.93
N CYS A 48 1.43 -5.89 4.11
CA CYS A 48 0.92 -6.57 2.93
C CYS A 48 1.75 -6.30 1.68
N GLY A 49 2.88 -5.62 1.83
CA GLY A 49 3.80 -5.42 0.72
C GLY A 49 3.68 -4.09 0.01
N PHE A 50 2.84 -3.20 0.49
CA PHE A 50 2.76 -1.87 -0.11
C PHE A 50 3.92 -1.01 0.36
N ARG A 51 4.30 -0.07 -0.47
CA ARG A 51 5.34 0.90 -0.14
C ARG A 51 4.74 2.29 -0.17
N GLN A 52 5.22 3.16 0.71
CA GLN A 52 4.81 4.55 0.70
C GLN A 52 5.46 5.23 -0.49
N GLU A 53 4.65 5.93 -1.28
CA GLU A 53 5.13 6.57 -2.50
C GLU A 53 5.07 8.08 -2.45
N GLY A 54 4.27 8.62 -1.56
CA GLY A 54 4.17 10.07 -1.46
C GLY A 54 3.06 10.49 -0.53
N VAL A 55 2.87 11.79 -0.46
CA VAL A 55 1.85 12.39 0.40
C VAL A 55 1.07 13.40 -0.42
N ARG A 56 -0.26 13.29 -0.38
CA ARG A 56 -1.12 14.33 -0.93
C ARG A 56 -1.48 15.24 0.22
N ARG A 57 -0.87 16.41 0.23
CA ARG A 57 -1.05 17.34 1.34
C ARG A 57 -2.38 18.07 1.20
N GLU A 58 -3.07 18.21 2.34
CA GLU A 58 -4.34 18.93 2.42
C GLU A 58 -5.27 18.52 1.28
N ALA A 59 -5.43 17.21 1.15
CA ALA A 59 -6.14 16.65 0.02
C ALA A 59 -7.64 16.70 0.18
N GLU A 60 -8.14 16.64 1.42
CA GLU A 60 -9.58 16.64 1.66
C GLU A 60 -9.91 17.45 2.90
N LEU A 61 -11.04 18.13 2.85
CA LEU A 61 -11.51 18.93 3.96
C LEU A 61 -12.45 18.11 4.83
N TYR A 62 -12.09 18.00 6.10
CA TYR A 62 -12.90 17.32 7.11
C TYR A 62 -13.38 18.37 8.10
N PRO A 63 -14.35 18.04 8.95
CA PRO A 63 -14.86 19.03 9.91
C PRO A 63 -13.80 19.66 10.80
N ASP A 64 -12.73 18.92 11.10
CA ASP A 64 -11.65 19.45 11.95
C ASP A 64 -10.47 19.98 11.16
N GLY A 65 -10.61 20.14 9.85
CA GLY A 65 -9.59 20.74 9.03
C GLY A 65 -9.19 19.90 7.84
N TRP A 66 -8.19 20.39 7.13
CA TRP A 66 -7.66 19.70 5.96
C TRP A 66 -6.81 18.51 6.38
N LYS A 67 -6.90 17.44 5.61
CA LYS A 67 -6.18 16.21 5.94
C LYS A 67 -5.27 15.79 4.81
N ASP A 68 -4.11 15.27 5.18
CA ASP A 68 -3.18 14.67 4.24
C ASP A 68 -3.50 13.21 4.04
N PHE A 69 -3.19 12.71 2.86
CA PHE A 69 -3.30 11.28 2.57
C PHE A 69 -1.95 10.75 2.13
N ILE A 70 -1.65 9.54 2.57
CA ILE A 70 -0.44 8.83 2.18
C ILE A 70 -0.76 7.99 0.96
N LEU A 71 0.07 8.11 -0.06
CA LEU A 71 -0.04 7.28 -1.25
C LEU A 71 0.82 6.06 -1.07
N MET A 72 0.25 4.89 -1.32
CA MET A 72 0.98 3.64 -1.21
C MET A 72 0.72 2.82 -2.46
N GLY A 73 1.72 2.06 -2.87
CA GLY A 73 1.59 1.27 -4.08
C GLY A 73 2.35 -0.03 -4.00
N GLN A 74 1.94 -0.98 -4.83
CA GLN A 74 2.63 -2.25 -4.97
C GLN A 74 2.62 -2.64 -6.44
N LEU A 75 3.75 -3.09 -6.92
CA LEU A 75 3.87 -3.58 -8.29
C LEU A 75 3.70 -5.08 -8.31
N ARG A 76 3.20 -5.60 -9.43
CA ARG A 76 3.03 -7.04 -9.56
C ARG A 76 4.33 -7.80 -9.33
N SER A 77 5.44 -7.25 -9.79
CA SER A 77 6.74 -7.88 -9.59
C SER A 77 7.09 -7.98 -8.11
N GLU A 78 6.62 -7.03 -7.32
CA GLU A 78 6.87 -7.05 -5.88
C GLU A 78 5.99 -8.07 -5.17
N HIS A 79 4.80 -8.30 -5.69
CA HIS A 79 3.90 -9.30 -5.13
C HIS A 79 4.48 -10.70 -5.24
N ALA A 80 5.25 -10.95 -6.29
CA ALA A 80 5.84 -12.26 -6.51
C ALA A 80 7.08 -12.52 -5.67
N LEU A 81 7.59 -11.49 -4.98
CA LEU A 81 8.79 -11.63 -4.19
C LEU A 81 8.49 -12.26 -2.83
N PRO A 82 9.48 -12.88 -2.21
CA PRO A 82 9.33 -13.36 -0.85
C PRO A 82 8.99 -12.22 0.09
N SER A 83 8.39 -12.56 1.22
CA SER A 83 8.01 -11.57 2.21
C SER A 83 9.23 -10.75 2.64
N PRO A 84 9.09 -9.42 2.78
CA PRO A 84 10.22 -8.59 3.16
C PRO A 84 10.83 -8.94 4.51
N ASP A 85 10.06 -9.51 5.40
CA ASP A 85 10.60 -9.83 6.71
C ASP A 85 11.52 -11.03 6.70
N ARG A 86 11.75 -11.62 5.56
CA ARG A 86 12.75 -12.61 5.44
C ARG A 86 14.05 -12.04 5.06
N GLY A 87 14.15 -11.04 5.05
CA GLY A 87 15.22 -10.67 4.70
C GLY A 87 15.83 -9.84 4.28
N GLY A 88 16.00 -9.97 4.51
CA GLY A 88 16.48 -9.60 4.08
C GLY A 88 16.93 -8.90 3.17
N ASN A 89 17.12 -8.97 2.72
CA ASN A 89 17.44 -8.59 1.74
C ASN A 89 17.25 -7.48 1.33
N ARG A 90 17.50 -7.12 1.68
CA ARG A 90 17.41 -6.28 1.31
C ARG A 90 17.60 -5.38 0.82
N ASP A 91 18.09 -5.37 0.84
CA ASP A 91 18.34 -4.52 0.33
C ASP A 91 18.37 -4.07 -0.49
N LEU A 92 18.51 -4.60 -0.62
CA LEU A 92 18.66 -4.28 -1.53
C LEU A 92 18.21 -3.61 -2.32
N GLY A 93 18.23 -3.76 -2.45
CA GLY A 93 17.97 -3.15 -3.29
C GLY A 93 17.08 -2.47 -3.46
N ASP A 94 16.88 -2.66 -2.92
CA ASP A 94 15.96 -2.04 -3.11
C ASP A 94 15.84 -0.79 -3.11
N THR A 95 16.23 -0.52 -3.10
CA THR A 95 16.13 0.56 -3.15
C THR A 95 16.04 1.37 -4.03
N VAL A 96 16.11 1.04 -4.47
CA VAL A 96 16.20 1.79 -5.29
C VAL A 96 15.54 2.38 -5.98
N ARG A 97 15.36 2.50 -6.06
CA ARG A 97 14.99 3.02 -6.77
C ARG A 97 14.47 3.79 -6.94
#